data_8e09687b05392b5a5ae09c96eb8c18e5
#
_entry.id   8e09687b05392b5a5ae09c96eb8c18e5
#
_cell.length_a   1.000
_cell.length_b   1.000
_cell.length_c   1.000
_cell.angle_alpha   90.00
_cell.angle_beta   90.00
_cell.angle_gamma   90.00
#
_symmetry.space_group_name_H-M   'P 1'
#
loop_
_entity.id
_entity.type
_entity.pdbx_description
1 polymer ?
#
loop_
_entity_poly.entity_id
_entity_poly.type
_entity_poly.pdbx_seq_one_letter_code
_entity_poly.pdbx_strand_id
1 'polypeptide(L)'
;MADESVTSNPAATPPAGWFAHLFQPVSITPLVQFRFALGVILLWEAYRYLSSGWPRSLFLEPELVFHYDGFEWIRPLPERFHLAVMPVLAVLAVCVIAGLLYRVAVALLFVGWAYVFLLDQALYLNHLYLVTLIIGLSTVLPANRAISLDAWMRPRLRANTVPRWTLTLLRVQVGIVYFYGGIAKLNGDWLSGVPMQLMLLDRADLIGQPAGEPIVAYAFAYGGLLFNLCIVPLLWWKRTRIFGLVLAIGFHLTNHVLFQIGIFPWFMLAATLILWPPFPLSLVSFVRLYGTLALVGMLLTPLAGREVPQWSLALVPILIGLWTLRFWAPDWLAFGVEDDRNDGAKTADVIPPKVRPVVLSLLTIYLGWQILMPFRHFAYPGDVSWHEQGHKWSWHMKLRVKNPAEASFFVLDGDGRTIGMYQLAMDDYGFFFSPVMDPVGVGSPLSPRQARTMVTRPELILQFAHFLRDKYRDAGIQPVKVTANIQVSLNGRPPQHLIDPEADLAVADSQLWPPAHWILPLDALRPEVKRIDVSKLMPQTVETDEDSAE
;
A
#
# COMPACT_ATOMS: atom_id res chain seq x y z
N MET A 1 57.76 28.90 -41.00
CA MET A 1 57.18 27.57 -41.19
C MET A 1 57.09 26.94 -39.82
N ALA A 2 55.98 27.11 -39.17
CA ALA A 2 55.63 26.46 -37.90
C ALA A 2 54.35 25.64 -38.14
N ASP A 3 54.47 24.36 -37.97
CA ASP A 3 53.45 23.35 -38.19
C ASP A 3 52.57 23.29 -36.93
N GLU A 4 51.37 23.80 -37.00
CA GLU A 4 50.36 23.64 -35.95
C GLU A 4 49.65 22.29 -36.12
N SER A 5 50.15 21.29 -35.41
CA SER A 5 49.43 20.02 -35.26
C SER A 5 48.16 20.23 -34.38
N VAL A 6 47.04 20.46 -35.05
CA VAL A 6 45.69 20.41 -34.43
C VAL A 6 45.45 18.96 -33.96
N THR A 7 45.64 18.73 -32.67
CA THR A 7 45.17 17.50 -32.02
C THR A 7 43.65 17.52 -32.00
N SER A 8 43.01 16.82 -32.94
CA SER A 8 41.59 16.55 -32.96
C SER A 8 41.25 15.68 -31.76
N ASN A 9 40.54 16.28 -30.81
CA ASN A 9 39.89 15.59 -29.70
C ASN A 9 38.94 14.54 -30.30
N PRO A 10 39.08 13.24 -30.03
CA PRO A 10 38.16 12.25 -30.58
C PRO A 10 36.78 12.50 -30.03
N ALA A 11 35.88 13.02 -30.87
CA ALA A 11 34.47 13.19 -30.57
C ALA A 11 33.94 11.87 -29.99
N ALA A 12 33.45 11.93 -28.75
CA ALA A 12 32.81 10.81 -28.07
C ALA A 12 31.70 10.26 -28.98
N THR A 13 31.89 9.10 -29.53
CA THR A 13 30.87 8.40 -30.32
C THR A 13 29.61 8.28 -29.49
N PRO A 14 28.45 8.74 -29.98
CA PRO A 14 27.19 8.62 -29.24
C PRO A 14 26.92 7.14 -28.94
N PRO A 15 26.40 6.80 -27.76
CA PRO A 15 26.19 5.41 -27.38
C PRO A 15 25.22 4.76 -28.37
N ALA A 16 25.66 3.70 -29.01
CA ALA A 16 24.87 2.93 -29.95
C ALA A 16 23.69 2.26 -29.24
N GLY A 17 22.47 2.77 -29.48
CA GLY A 17 21.22 2.15 -29.05
C GLY A 17 20.64 2.72 -27.75
N TRP A 18 19.31 2.71 -27.67
CA TRP A 18 18.49 3.18 -26.53
C TRP A 18 18.88 2.50 -25.20
N PHE A 19 19.23 1.22 -25.22
CA PHE A 19 19.63 0.46 -24.03
C PHE A 19 20.96 0.94 -23.42
N ALA A 20 21.91 1.45 -24.22
CA ALA A 20 23.17 1.98 -23.70
C ALA A 20 22.93 3.19 -22.76
N HIS A 21 21.86 3.94 -22.99
CA HIS A 21 21.50 5.09 -22.18
C HIS A 21 21.14 4.70 -20.72
N LEU A 22 20.63 3.50 -20.47
CA LEU A 22 20.31 3.00 -19.14
C LEU A 22 21.55 2.80 -18.24
N PHE A 23 22.73 2.65 -18.85
CA PHE A 23 23.99 2.45 -18.12
C PHE A 23 24.81 3.73 -17.95
N GLN A 24 24.32 4.87 -18.47
CA GLN A 24 24.98 6.16 -18.24
C GLN A 24 24.93 6.55 -16.76
N PRO A 25 26.00 7.19 -16.25
CA PRO A 25 26.03 7.67 -14.88
C PRO A 25 25.04 8.82 -14.69
N VAL A 26 24.30 8.79 -13.58
CA VAL A 26 23.41 9.85 -13.11
C VAL A 26 23.65 10.11 -11.64
N SER A 27 23.30 11.30 -11.13
CA SER A 27 23.45 11.61 -9.71
C SER A 27 22.78 10.57 -8.81
N ILE A 28 23.47 10.15 -7.76
CA ILE A 28 22.96 9.23 -6.73
C ILE A 28 21.97 9.89 -5.79
N THR A 29 21.92 11.23 -5.74
CA THR A 29 21.15 12.01 -4.76
C THR A 29 19.69 11.57 -4.61
N PRO A 30 18.89 11.40 -5.69
CA PRO A 30 17.50 10.95 -5.54
C PRO A 30 17.38 9.57 -4.88
N LEU A 31 18.36 8.69 -5.12
CA LEU A 31 18.37 7.35 -4.52
C LEU A 31 18.67 7.38 -3.02
N VAL A 32 19.60 8.25 -2.60
CA VAL A 32 19.93 8.47 -1.18
C VAL A 32 18.75 9.07 -0.43
N GLN A 33 18.10 10.09 -1.03
CA GLN A 33 16.89 10.69 -0.48
C GLN A 33 15.81 9.64 -0.25
N PHE A 34 15.57 8.84 -1.28
CA PHE A 34 14.56 7.80 -1.20
C PHE A 34 14.89 6.72 -0.16
N ARG A 35 16.15 6.29 -0.05
CA ARG A 35 16.59 5.37 0.99
C ARG A 35 16.22 5.87 2.39
N PHE A 36 16.52 7.13 2.66
CA PHE A 36 16.24 7.73 3.96
C PHE A 36 14.73 7.79 4.22
N ALA A 37 13.95 8.31 3.26
CA ALA A 37 12.50 8.41 3.37
C ALA A 37 11.85 7.04 3.57
N LEU A 38 12.27 6.04 2.80
CA LEU A 38 11.82 4.65 2.95
C LEU A 38 12.07 4.14 4.37
N GLY A 39 13.30 4.31 4.88
CA GLY A 39 13.64 3.87 6.22
C GLY A 39 12.82 4.57 7.31
N VAL A 40 12.60 5.88 7.21
CA VAL A 40 11.76 6.64 8.17
C VAL A 40 10.30 6.15 8.14
N ILE A 41 9.73 5.95 6.96
CA ILE A 41 8.35 5.47 6.80
C ILE A 41 8.19 4.06 7.37
N LEU A 42 9.17 3.17 7.13
CA LEU A 42 9.13 1.80 7.65
C LEU A 42 9.32 1.75 9.17
N LEU A 43 10.16 2.62 9.72
CA LEU A 43 10.29 2.76 11.17
C LEU A 43 8.98 3.25 11.80
N TRP A 44 8.33 4.23 11.17
CA TRP A 44 7.02 4.72 11.61
C TRP A 44 5.96 3.62 11.52
N GLU A 45 5.92 2.84 10.42
CA GLU A 45 4.96 1.74 10.30
C GLU A 45 5.20 0.64 11.33
N ALA A 46 6.45 0.26 11.59
CA ALA A 46 6.80 -0.68 12.66
C ALA A 46 6.32 -0.16 14.04
N TYR A 47 6.53 1.13 14.31
CA TYR A 47 6.01 1.77 15.51
C TYR A 47 4.47 1.70 15.60
N ARG A 48 3.76 1.98 14.50
CA ARG A 48 2.29 1.89 14.45
C ARG A 48 1.79 0.49 14.77
N TYR A 49 2.44 -0.55 14.21
CA TYR A 49 2.10 -1.94 14.53
C TYR A 49 2.27 -2.25 16.02
N LEU A 50 3.38 -1.80 16.60
CA LEU A 50 3.68 -2.03 18.01
C LEU A 50 2.72 -1.27 18.94
N SER A 51 2.50 0.02 18.69
CA SER A 51 1.65 0.88 19.52
C SER A 51 0.16 0.48 19.47
N SER A 52 -0.28 -0.11 18.35
CA SER A 52 -1.66 -0.58 18.18
C SER A 52 -1.89 -2.03 18.65
N GLY A 53 -0.87 -2.73 19.13
CA GLY A 53 -0.98 -4.13 19.52
C GLY A 53 -1.27 -5.11 18.36
N TRP A 54 -1.14 -4.66 17.11
CA TRP A 54 -1.50 -5.43 15.92
C TRP A 54 -0.75 -6.77 15.75
N PRO A 55 0.52 -6.91 16.16
CA PRO A 55 1.19 -8.21 16.06
C PRO A 55 0.44 -9.33 16.80
N ARG A 56 -0.19 -9.02 17.93
CA ARG A 56 -0.99 -9.97 18.69
C ARG A 56 -2.43 -10.07 18.14
N SER A 57 -3.13 -8.94 18.07
CA SER A 57 -4.57 -8.91 17.77
C SER A 57 -4.92 -9.31 16.33
N LEU A 58 -4.00 -9.14 15.36
CA LEU A 58 -4.26 -9.50 13.97
C LEU A 58 -3.74 -10.88 13.58
N PHE A 59 -2.73 -11.44 14.28
CA PHE A 59 -2.04 -12.64 13.81
C PHE A 59 -1.94 -13.78 14.84
N LEU A 60 -2.06 -13.50 16.14
CA LEU A 60 -1.93 -14.50 17.19
C LEU A 60 -3.23 -14.82 17.92
N GLU A 61 -4.11 -13.84 18.06
CA GLU A 61 -5.42 -14.03 18.69
C GLU A 61 -6.42 -14.75 17.78
N PRO A 62 -6.49 -14.45 16.45
CA PRO A 62 -7.38 -15.18 15.57
C PRO A 62 -6.92 -16.64 15.42
N GLU A 63 -7.86 -17.57 15.48
CA GLU A 63 -7.57 -19.00 15.28
C GLU A 63 -7.33 -19.31 13.79
N LEU A 64 -8.04 -18.59 12.89
CA LEU A 64 -7.90 -18.72 11.47
C LEU A 64 -7.07 -17.57 10.89
N VAL A 65 -6.09 -17.92 10.06
CA VAL A 65 -5.31 -17.05 9.21
C VAL A 65 -5.60 -17.39 7.76
N PHE A 66 -5.94 -16.43 6.95
CA PHE A 66 -6.26 -16.63 5.53
C PHE A 66 -4.99 -16.63 4.69
N HIS A 67 -4.66 -17.78 4.12
CA HIS A 67 -3.44 -17.96 3.35
C HIS A 67 -3.58 -17.48 1.90
N TYR A 68 -2.49 -16.94 1.36
CA TYR A 68 -2.37 -16.74 -0.09
C TYR A 68 -2.09 -18.07 -0.79
N ASP A 69 -2.70 -18.29 -1.96
CA ASP A 69 -2.47 -19.48 -2.78
C ASP A 69 -0.97 -19.65 -3.09
N GLY A 70 -0.42 -20.83 -2.80
CA GLY A 70 1.00 -21.16 -2.94
C GLY A 70 1.88 -20.72 -1.76
N PHE A 71 1.30 -20.08 -0.72
CA PHE A 71 1.99 -19.64 0.48
C PHE A 71 1.36 -20.19 1.77
N GLU A 72 0.66 -21.29 1.70
CA GLU A 72 -0.05 -21.95 2.83
C GLU A 72 0.91 -22.38 3.94
N TRP A 73 2.19 -22.50 3.62
CA TRP A 73 3.26 -22.81 4.56
C TRP A 73 3.68 -21.62 5.44
N ILE A 74 3.31 -20.38 5.07
CA ILE A 74 3.58 -19.18 5.87
C ILE A 74 2.53 -19.09 6.97
N ARG A 75 2.98 -19.27 8.21
CA ARG A 75 2.13 -19.24 9.41
C ARG A 75 2.74 -18.32 10.47
N PRO A 76 1.95 -17.83 11.42
CA PRO A 76 2.50 -17.11 12.56
C PRO A 76 3.57 -17.93 13.27
N LEU A 77 4.70 -17.29 13.57
CA LEU A 77 5.75 -17.91 14.38
C LEU A 77 5.26 -18.10 15.82
N PRO A 78 5.90 -18.98 16.62
CA PRO A 78 5.64 -19.05 18.06
C PRO A 78 5.67 -17.65 18.68
N GLU A 79 4.76 -17.35 19.59
CA GLU A 79 4.41 -16.01 20.09
C GLU A 79 5.65 -15.12 20.35
N ARG A 80 6.61 -15.60 21.11
CA ARG A 80 7.85 -14.82 21.45
C ARG A 80 8.62 -14.36 20.23
N PHE A 81 8.70 -15.18 19.17
CA PHE A 81 9.41 -14.85 17.94
C PHE A 81 8.58 -13.94 17.06
N HIS A 82 7.25 -14.18 17.00
CA HIS A 82 6.33 -13.33 16.25
C HIS A 82 6.33 -11.89 16.78
N LEU A 83 6.25 -11.72 18.09
CA LEU A 83 6.29 -10.40 18.73
C LEU A 83 7.63 -9.69 18.55
N ALA A 84 8.74 -10.43 18.35
CA ALA A 84 10.06 -9.86 18.05
C ALA A 84 10.20 -9.36 16.61
N VAL A 85 9.33 -9.76 15.66
CA VAL A 85 9.46 -9.39 14.25
C VAL A 85 9.44 -7.87 14.07
N MET A 86 8.44 -7.17 14.62
CA MET A 86 8.32 -5.71 14.45
C MET A 86 9.46 -4.91 15.09
N PRO A 87 9.91 -5.19 16.32
CA PRO A 87 11.13 -4.59 16.87
C PRO A 87 12.37 -4.80 16.00
N VAL A 88 12.55 -6.01 15.45
CA VAL A 88 13.67 -6.30 14.54
C VAL A 88 13.56 -5.47 13.26
N LEU A 89 12.37 -5.40 12.66
CA LEU A 89 12.14 -4.58 11.48
C LEU A 89 12.39 -3.09 11.74
N ALA A 90 12.04 -2.59 12.95
CA ALA A 90 12.34 -1.22 13.35
C ALA A 90 13.85 -0.97 13.40
N VAL A 91 14.63 -1.87 14.01
CA VAL A 91 16.10 -1.78 14.04
C VAL A 91 16.69 -1.81 12.63
N LEU A 92 16.21 -2.71 11.77
CA LEU A 92 16.66 -2.79 10.37
C LEU A 92 16.31 -1.52 9.59
N ALA A 93 15.15 -0.90 9.84
CA ALA A 93 14.77 0.38 9.25
C ALA A 93 15.75 1.49 9.67
N VAL A 94 16.17 1.55 10.94
CA VAL A 94 17.22 2.48 11.40
C VAL A 94 18.55 2.22 10.68
N CYS A 95 18.95 0.97 10.47
CA CYS A 95 20.14 0.63 9.69
C CYS A 95 20.01 1.12 8.23
N VAL A 96 18.83 1.01 7.61
CA VAL A 96 18.57 1.54 6.26
C VAL A 96 18.65 3.07 6.23
N ILE A 97 18.10 3.77 7.22
CA ILE A 97 18.22 5.23 7.37
C ILE A 97 19.71 5.63 7.40
N ALA A 98 20.46 5.03 8.31
CA ALA A 98 21.87 5.31 8.50
C ALA A 98 22.76 4.82 7.33
N GLY A 99 22.24 3.91 6.49
CA GLY A 99 23.02 3.20 5.47
C GLY A 99 24.11 2.34 6.08
N LEU A 100 23.83 1.71 7.23
CA LEU A 100 24.71 0.80 7.96
C LEU A 100 24.39 -0.65 7.56
N LEU A 101 25.41 -1.39 7.14
CA LEU A 101 25.25 -2.76 6.63
C LEU A 101 24.07 -2.85 5.65
N TYR A 102 23.90 -1.81 4.83
CA TYR A 102 22.67 -1.53 4.05
C TYR A 102 22.17 -2.74 3.27
N ARG A 103 23.06 -3.47 2.57
CA ARG A 103 22.67 -4.62 1.76
C ARG A 103 22.04 -5.74 2.59
N VAL A 104 22.60 -6.01 3.75
CA VAL A 104 22.10 -7.04 4.69
C VAL A 104 20.80 -6.53 5.34
N ALA A 105 20.81 -5.29 5.83
CA ALA A 105 19.67 -4.69 6.51
C ALA A 105 18.43 -4.65 5.61
N VAL A 106 18.56 -4.20 4.36
CA VAL A 106 17.43 -4.12 3.43
C VAL A 106 16.95 -5.50 2.96
N ALA A 107 17.86 -6.49 2.82
CA ALA A 107 17.48 -7.86 2.47
C ALA A 107 16.69 -8.54 3.61
N LEU A 108 17.15 -8.40 4.85
CA LEU A 108 16.42 -8.91 6.02
C LEU A 108 15.10 -8.17 6.23
N LEU A 109 15.08 -6.85 5.99
CA LEU A 109 13.86 -6.04 6.03
C LEU A 109 12.85 -6.52 4.98
N PHE A 110 13.32 -6.85 3.76
CA PHE A 110 12.47 -7.43 2.72
C PHE A 110 11.85 -8.75 3.14
N VAL A 111 12.67 -9.67 3.65
CA VAL A 111 12.18 -11.00 4.09
C VAL A 111 11.16 -10.86 5.22
N GLY A 112 11.46 -10.04 6.24
CA GLY A 112 10.56 -9.86 7.38
C GLY A 112 9.27 -9.12 7.00
N TRP A 113 9.35 -8.11 6.12
CA TRP A 113 8.18 -7.37 5.66
C TRP A 113 7.30 -8.22 4.73
N ALA A 114 7.92 -9.01 3.83
CA ALA A 114 7.21 -9.98 2.99
C ALA A 114 6.52 -11.06 3.84
N TYR A 115 7.18 -11.55 4.89
CA TYR A 115 6.57 -12.48 5.85
C TYR A 115 5.30 -11.89 6.46
N VAL A 116 5.36 -10.69 7.04
CA VAL A 116 4.18 -10.02 7.64
C VAL A 116 3.07 -9.79 6.61
N PHE A 117 3.44 -9.39 5.39
CA PHE A 117 2.49 -9.15 4.30
C PHE A 117 1.78 -10.43 3.85
N LEU A 118 2.48 -11.55 3.81
CA LEU A 118 1.97 -12.84 3.35
C LEU A 118 1.27 -13.68 4.43
N LEU A 119 1.30 -13.24 5.70
CA LEU A 119 0.67 -13.96 6.79
C LEU A 119 -0.83 -14.12 6.63
N ASP A 120 -1.52 -13.02 6.23
CA ASP A 120 -2.97 -13.02 6.15
C ASP A 120 -3.48 -12.19 4.97
N GLN A 121 -4.10 -12.86 4.00
CA GLN A 121 -4.64 -12.18 2.83
C GLN A 121 -5.91 -11.37 3.11
N ALA A 122 -6.61 -11.58 4.25
CA ALA A 122 -7.72 -10.72 4.66
C ALA A 122 -7.23 -9.28 4.94
N LEU A 123 -5.95 -9.13 5.28
CA LEU A 123 -5.28 -7.86 5.54
C LEU A 123 -4.61 -7.26 4.29
N TYR A 124 -4.79 -7.86 3.11
CA TYR A 124 -4.20 -7.36 1.86
C TYR A 124 -4.56 -5.91 1.59
N LEU A 125 -3.52 -5.10 1.36
CA LEU A 125 -3.61 -3.72 0.93
C LEU A 125 -2.62 -3.47 -0.21
N ASN A 126 -3.06 -2.83 -1.30
CA ASN A 126 -2.20 -2.53 -2.46
C ASN A 126 -0.94 -1.72 -2.08
N HIS A 127 -1.03 -0.85 -1.07
CA HIS A 127 0.13 -0.07 -0.65
C HIS A 127 1.16 -0.90 0.15
N LEU A 128 0.74 -1.92 0.92
CA LEU A 128 1.68 -2.84 1.55
C LEU A 128 2.38 -3.72 0.51
N TYR A 129 1.65 -4.13 -0.54
CA TYR A 129 2.24 -4.78 -1.70
C TYR A 129 3.31 -3.90 -2.37
N LEU A 130 3.00 -2.62 -2.64
CA LEU A 130 3.97 -1.67 -3.21
C LEU A 130 5.20 -1.51 -2.31
N VAL A 131 5.01 -1.33 -1.01
CA VAL A 131 6.11 -1.21 -0.05
C VAL A 131 7.01 -2.44 -0.08
N THR A 132 6.41 -3.64 -0.08
CA THR A 132 7.15 -4.91 -0.18
C THR A 132 7.98 -4.99 -1.47
N LEU A 133 7.38 -4.64 -2.63
CA LEU A 133 8.11 -4.59 -3.91
C LEU A 133 9.28 -3.62 -3.88
N ILE A 134 9.07 -2.42 -3.34
CA ILE A 134 10.11 -1.38 -3.27
C ILE A 134 11.25 -1.77 -2.33
N ILE A 135 10.96 -2.39 -1.19
CA ILE A 135 12.01 -2.93 -0.32
C ILE A 135 12.80 -4.02 -1.07
N GLY A 136 12.11 -4.93 -1.76
CA GLY A 136 12.72 -5.96 -2.60
C GLY A 136 13.62 -5.36 -3.68
N LEU A 137 13.17 -4.37 -4.43
CA LEU A 137 13.99 -3.65 -5.41
C LEU A 137 15.20 -2.96 -4.76
N SER A 138 15.03 -2.42 -3.55
CA SER A 138 16.10 -1.72 -2.83
C SER A 138 17.28 -2.64 -2.48
N THR A 139 17.09 -3.96 -2.46
CA THR A 139 18.18 -4.93 -2.22
C THR A 139 19.26 -4.89 -3.31
N VAL A 140 18.88 -4.57 -4.54
CA VAL A 140 19.80 -4.50 -5.69
C VAL A 140 20.31 -3.07 -5.97
N LEU A 141 19.72 -2.05 -5.34
CA LEU A 141 20.08 -0.65 -5.56
C LEU A 141 21.27 -0.22 -4.70
N PRO A 142 22.27 0.52 -5.26
CA PRO A 142 23.48 0.93 -4.55
C PRO A 142 23.24 2.23 -3.72
N ALA A 143 22.19 2.29 -2.90
CA ALA A 143 21.79 3.50 -2.19
C ALA A 143 22.69 3.86 -0.99
N ASN A 144 23.64 3.00 -0.64
CA ASN A 144 24.60 3.23 0.45
C ASN A 144 25.95 3.82 -0.01
N ARG A 145 26.09 4.21 -1.28
CA ARG A 145 27.36 4.73 -1.79
C ARG A 145 27.63 6.20 -1.43
N ALA A 146 26.61 6.93 -0.98
CA ALA A 146 26.73 8.32 -0.50
C ALA A 146 25.88 8.54 0.75
N ILE A 147 26.30 9.46 1.59
CA ILE A 147 25.63 9.86 2.86
C ILE A 147 25.19 8.62 3.64
N SER A 148 26.14 7.73 3.97
CA SER A 148 25.88 6.47 4.67
C SER A 148 27.05 6.08 5.55
N LEU A 149 26.79 5.35 6.63
CA LEU A 149 27.84 4.80 7.47
C LEU A 149 28.71 3.79 6.72
N ASP A 150 28.14 3.00 5.80
CA ASP A 150 28.91 2.09 4.95
C ASP A 150 29.94 2.84 4.10
N ALA A 151 29.56 3.97 3.49
CA ALA A 151 30.47 4.78 2.67
C ALA A 151 31.47 5.56 3.54
N TRP A 152 31.10 5.90 4.78
CA TRP A 152 32.02 6.52 5.74
C TRP A 152 33.09 5.55 6.22
N MET A 153 32.69 4.32 6.63
CA MET A 153 33.62 3.27 7.07
C MET A 153 34.45 2.67 5.94
N ARG A 154 33.91 2.69 4.72
CA ARG A 154 34.53 2.08 3.54
C ARG A 154 34.61 3.09 2.39
N PRO A 155 35.60 4.02 2.38
CA PRO A 155 35.69 5.08 1.38
C PRO A 155 35.76 4.59 -0.07
N ARG A 156 36.14 3.32 -0.29
CA ARG A 156 36.14 2.69 -1.61
C ARG A 156 34.73 2.53 -2.21
N LEU A 157 33.68 2.51 -1.37
CA LEU A 157 32.30 2.42 -1.82
C LEU A 157 31.73 3.76 -2.27
N ARG A 158 32.38 4.89 -1.92
CA ARG A 158 31.86 6.22 -2.23
C ARG A 158 31.74 6.44 -3.73
N ALA A 159 30.56 6.89 -4.15
CA ALA A 159 30.28 7.31 -5.51
C ALA A 159 29.20 8.38 -5.52
N ASN A 160 29.39 9.42 -6.35
CA ASN A 160 28.41 10.50 -6.54
C ASN A 160 27.42 10.17 -7.66
N THR A 161 27.66 9.11 -8.40
CA THR A 161 26.82 8.66 -9.53
C THR A 161 26.45 7.20 -9.40
N VAL A 162 25.34 6.85 -10.04
CA VAL A 162 24.84 5.47 -10.20
C VAL A 162 24.41 5.25 -11.65
N PRO A 163 24.36 4.01 -12.15
CA PRO A 163 23.79 3.74 -13.46
C PRO A 163 22.32 4.19 -13.52
N ARG A 164 21.92 4.83 -14.62
CA ARG A 164 20.58 5.40 -14.82
C ARG A 164 19.44 4.40 -14.58
N TRP A 165 19.65 3.11 -14.94
CA TRP A 165 18.64 2.07 -14.76
C TRP A 165 18.13 1.97 -13.30
N THR A 166 18.97 2.28 -12.31
CA THR A 166 18.62 2.18 -10.88
C THR A 166 17.47 3.15 -10.53
N LEU A 167 17.54 4.38 -11.03
CA LEU A 167 16.47 5.37 -10.85
C LEU A 167 15.29 5.09 -11.80
N THR A 168 15.56 4.64 -13.02
CA THR A 168 14.52 4.31 -14.00
C THR A 168 13.62 3.19 -13.49
N LEU A 169 14.19 2.15 -12.89
CA LEU A 169 13.45 1.04 -12.30
C LEU A 169 12.43 1.52 -11.25
N LEU A 170 12.87 2.34 -10.30
CA LEU A 170 11.97 2.89 -9.27
C LEU A 170 10.91 3.82 -9.87
N ARG A 171 11.29 4.68 -10.84
CA ARG A 171 10.37 5.59 -11.53
C ARG A 171 9.28 4.85 -12.29
N VAL A 172 9.66 3.79 -13.00
CA VAL A 172 8.71 2.97 -13.75
C VAL A 172 7.79 2.22 -12.78
N GLN A 173 8.33 1.65 -11.69
CA GLN A 173 7.51 0.98 -10.68
C GLN A 173 6.45 1.91 -10.07
N VAL A 174 6.83 3.12 -9.69
CA VAL A 174 5.89 4.14 -9.18
C VAL A 174 4.90 4.56 -10.27
N GLY A 175 5.37 4.72 -11.50
CA GLY A 175 4.55 5.03 -12.67
C GLY A 175 3.48 3.97 -12.95
N ILE A 176 3.82 2.69 -12.84
CA ILE A 176 2.88 1.56 -12.98
C ILE A 176 1.73 1.69 -11.98
N VAL A 177 2.01 2.01 -10.72
CA VAL A 177 0.98 2.16 -9.69
C VAL A 177 -0.01 3.28 -10.01
N TYR A 178 0.49 4.44 -10.41
CA TYR A 178 -0.37 5.56 -10.82
C TYR A 178 -1.19 5.20 -12.07
N PHE A 179 -0.52 4.69 -13.10
CA PHE A 179 -1.15 4.36 -14.37
C PHE A 179 -2.29 3.34 -14.20
N TYR A 180 -2.02 2.19 -13.57
CA TYR A 180 -3.06 1.17 -13.35
C TYR A 180 -4.11 1.61 -12.34
N GLY A 181 -3.74 2.41 -11.33
CA GLY A 181 -4.72 3.05 -10.46
C GLY A 181 -5.67 4.00 -11.22
N GLY A 182 -5.21 4.59 -12.32
CA GLY A 182 -6.04 5.35 -13.27
C GLY A 182 -6.89 4.44 -14.16
N ILE A 183 -6.27 3.45 -14.82
CA ILE A 183 -6.98 2.48 -15.69
C ILE A 183 -8.11 1.77 -14.93
N ALA A 184 -7.86 1.34 -13.70
CA ALA A 184 -8.86 0.68 -12.87
C ALA A 184 -10.08 1.57 -12.57
N LYS A 185 -9.95 2.90 -12.68
CA LYS A 185 -11.06 3.87 -12.56
C LYS A 185 -11.89 4.04 -13.84
N LEU A 186 -11.43 3.51 -14.96
CA LEU A 186 -12.19 3.51 -16.23
C LEU A 186 -13.24 2.39 -16.24
N ASN A 187 -14.05 2.33 -15.20
CA ASN A 187 -15.19 1.43 -15.10
C ASN A 187 -16.47 2.23 -14.87
N GLY A 188 -17.61 1.63 -15.22
CA GLY A 188 -18.88 2.33 -15.20
C GLY A 188 -19.30 2.80 -13.80
N ASP A 189 -18.99 2.05 -12.73
CA ASP A 189 -19.35 2.43 -11.36
C ASP A 189 -18.56 3.66 -10.91
N TRP A 190 -17.27 3.69 -11.17
CA TRP A 190 -16.46 4.86 -10.83
C TRP A 190 -16.88 6.10 -11.60
N LEU A 191 -17.11 5.95 -12.91
CA LEU A 191 -17.51 7.06 -13.79
C LEU A 191 -18.91 7.60 -13.46
N SER A 192 -19.78 6.79 -12.83
CA SER A 192 -21.07 7.26 -12.29
C SER A 192 -20.91 8.17 -11.07
N GLY A 193 -19.75 8.22 -10.42
CA GLY A 193 -19.49 9.00 -9.21
C GLY A 193 -20.01 8.37 -7.92
N VAL A 194 -20.84 7.32 -7.99
CA VAL A 194 -21.48 6.71 -6.81
C VAL A 194 -20.48 6.20 -5.77
N PRO A 195 -19.43 5.42 -6.11
CA PRO A 195 -18.47 4.99 -5.11
C PRO A 195 -17.81 6.16 -4.37
N MET A 196 -17.53 7.24 -5.10
CA MET A 196 -16.93 8.43 -4.50
C MET A 196 -17.93 9.15 -3.60
N GLN A 197 -19.20 9.30 -3.99
CA GLN A 197 -20.24 9.89 -3.15
C GLN A 197 -20.35 9.13 -1.82
N LEU A 198 -20.44 7.79 -1.86
CA LEU A 198 -20.52 6.97 -0.66
C LEU A 198 -19.29 7.16 0.26
N MET A 199 -18.08 7.23 -0.32
CA MET A 199 -16.86 7.47 0.45
C MET A 199 -16.78 8.88 1.06
N LEU A 200 -17.37 9.89 0.43
CA LEU A 200 -17.45 11.24 0.96
C LEU A 200 -18.51 11.33 2.07
N LEU A 201 -19.62 10.62 1.94
CA LEU A 201 -20.65 10.52 2.96
C LEU A 201 -20.13 9.85 4.25
N ASP A 202 -19.25 8.86 4.15
CA ASP A 202 -18.55 8.27 5.31
C ASP A 202 -17.70 9.31 6.08
N ARG A 203 -17.48 10.50 5.51
CA ARG A 203 -16.73 11.62 6.10
C ARG A 203 -17.56 12.89 6.14
N ALA A 204 -18.87 12.73 6.21
CA ALA A 204 -19.81 13.86 6.31
C ALA A 204 -19.57 14.71 7.57
N ASP A 205 -19.08 14.09 8.63
CA ASP A 205 -18.62 14.76 9.85
C ASP A 205 -17.56 15.84 9.60
N LEU A 206 -16.67 15.60 8.64
CA LEU A 206 -15.57 16.50 8.28
C LEU A 206 -15.94 17.45 7.13
N ILE A 207 -16.68 16.95 6.12
CA ILE A 207 -16.94 17.65 4.86
C ILE A 207 -18.23 18.51 4.97
N GLY A 208 -19.19 18.08 5.78
CA GLY A 208 -20.51 18.68 5.89
C GLY A 208 -21.38 18.44 4.64
N GLN A 209 -22.30 19.36 4.38
CA GLN A 209 -23.26 19.29 3.26
C GLN A 209 -22.65 19.03 1.88
N PRO A 210 -21.44 19.55 1.52
CA PRO A 210 -20.79 19.21 0.25
C PRO A 210 -20.61 17.72 -0.01
N ALA A 211 -20.54 16.87 1.03
CA ALA A 211 -20.42 15.41 0.86
C ALA A 211 -21.63 14.79 0.13
N GLY A 212 -22.81 15.40 0.27
CA GLY A 212 -24.05 14.96 -0.38
C GLY A 212 -24.26 15.52 -1.80
N GLU A 213 -23.42 16.43 -2.27
CA GLU A 213 -23.59 17.10 -3.56
C GLU A 213 -23.00 16.27 -4.72
N PRO A 214 -23.80 15.98 -5.76
CA PRO A 214 -23.33 15.20 -6.94
C PRO A 214 -22.09 15.80 -7.60
N ILE A 215 -22.03 17.12 -7.72
CA ILE A 215 -20.90 17.81 -8.39
C ILE A 215 -19.59 17.56 -7.64
N VAL A 216 -19.61 17.47 -6.30
CA VAL A 216 -18.44 17.17 -5.47
C VAL A 216 -17.98 15.73 -5.71
N ALA A 217 -18.93 14.77 -5.72
CA ALA A 217 -18.63 13.37 -6.02
C ALA A 217 -17.97 13.21 -7.40
N TYR A 218 -18.50 13.86 -8.43
CA TYR A 218 -17.92 13.86 -9.77
C TYR A 218 -16.54 14.53 -9.80
N ALA A 219 -16.38 15.69 -9.16
CA ALA A 219 -15.09 16.39 -9.12
C ALA A 219 -13.98 15.50 -8.52
N PHE A 220 -14.27 14.80 -7.42
CA PHE A 220 -13.32 13.88 -6.81
C PHE A 220 -13.09 12.60 -7.64
N ALA A 221 -14.15 12.03 -8.25
CA ALA A 221 -14.03 10.83 -9.07
C ALA A 221 -13.17 11.07 -10.32
N TYR A 222 -13.51 12.11 -11.10
CA TYR A 222 -12.78 12.45 -12.32
C TYR A 222 -11.44 13.11 -12.03
N GLY A 223 -11.35 13.95 -10.97
CA GLY A 223 -10.09 14.51 -10.51
C GLY A 223 -9.08 13.42 -10.12
N GLY A 224 -9.53 12.40 -9.39
CA GLY A 224 -8.69 11.25 -9.02
C GLY A 224 -8.28 10.39 -10.22
N LEU A 225 -9.16 10.21 -11.20
CA LEU A 225 -8.86 9.53 -12.47
C LEU A 225 -7.78 10.28 -13.25
N LEU A 226 -8.02 11.56 -13.54
CA LEU A 226 -7.11 12.40 -14.31
C LEU A 226 -5.76 12.56 -13.61
N PHE A 227 -5.76 12.76 -12.29
CA PHE A 227 -4.53 12.79 -11.52
C PHE A 227 -3.69 11.53 -11.75
N ASN A 228 -4.28 10.35 -11.58
CA ASN A 228 -3.55 9.09 -11.72
C ASN A 228 -2.96 8.89 -13.12
N LEU A 229 -3.67 9.26 -14.17
CA LEU A 229 -3.19 9.12 -15.54
C LEU A 229 -2.15 10.17 -15.94
N CYS A 230 -2.26 11.40 -15.41
CA CYS A 230 -1.45 12.53 -15.86
C CYS A 230 -0.25 12.85 -14.95
N ILE A 231 -0.23 12.39 -13.69
CA ILE A 231 0.79 12.85 -12.73
C ILE A 231 2.20 12.47 -13.14
N VAL A 232 2.43 11.27 -13.68
CA VAL A 232 3.76 10.82 -14.09
C VAL A 232 4.30 11.66 -15.27
N PRO A 233 3.56 11.85 -16.37
CA PRO A 233 3.94 12.80 -17.43
C PRO A 233 4.21 14.21 -16.92
N LEU A 234 3.34 14.74 -16.03
CA LEU A 234 3.51 16.09 -15.48
C LEU A 234 4.80 16.25 -14.67
N LEU A 235 5.16 15.23 -13.87
CA LEU A 235 6.40 15.22 -13.10
C LEU A 235 7.64 14.99 -13.98
N TRP A 236 7.48 14.27 -15.09
CA TRP A 236 8.59 13.98 -16.00
C TRP A 236 8.99 15.18 -16.85
N TRP A 237 8.02 15.95 -17.31
CA TRP A 237 8.29 17.09 -18.17
C TRP A 237 8.75 18.31 -17.37
N LYS A 238 9.92 18.88 -17.71
CA LYS A 238 10.55 19.98 -16.95
C LYS A 238 9.64 21.20 -16.76
N ARG A 239 8.80 21.53 -17.75
CA ARG A 239 7.91 22.72 -17.72
C ARG A 239 6.72 22.56 -16.78
N THR A 240 6.19 21.35 -16.61
CA THR A 240 4.98 21.06 -15.81
C THR A 240 5.32 20.48 -14.43
N ARG A 241 6.58 20.19 -14.16
CA ARG A 241 7.02 19.45 -12.98
C ARG A 241 6.62 20.10 -11.66
N ILE A 242 6.75 21.42 -11.53
CA ILE A 242 6.36 22.14 -10.29
C ILE A 242 4.86 22.02 -10.09
N PHE A 243 4.08 22.21 -11.15
CA PHE A 243 2.63 22.01 -11.11
C PHE A 243 2.27 20.58 -10.72
N GLY A 244 2.92 19.57 -11.33
CA GLY A 244 2.76 18.16 -10.95
C GLY A 244 3.09 17.89 -9.48
N LEU A 245 4.14 18.53 -8.93
CA LEU A 245 4.48 18.38 -7.51
C LEU A 245 3.38 18.95 -6.60
N VAL A 246 2.90 20.15 -6.90
CA VAL A 246 1.81 20.78 -6.13
C VAL A 246 0.55 19.91 -6.16
N LEU A 247 0.19 19.38 -7.35
CA LEU A 247 -0.92 18.45 -7.49
C LEU A 247 -0.69 17.16 -6.68
N ALA A 248 0.52 16.59 -6.70
CA ALA A 248 0.83 15.38 -5.94
C ALA A 248 0.71 15.62 -4.43
N ILE A 249 1.24 16.74 -3.94
CA ILE A 249 1.12 17.12 -2.53
C ILE A 249 -0.36 17.27 -2.15
N GLY A 250 -1.12 18.07 -2.91
CA GLY A 250 -2.55 18.30 -2.65
C GLY A 250 -3.33 16.98 -2.65
N PHE A 251 -3.15 16.14 -3.67
CA PHE A 251 -3.83 14.85 -3.79
C PHE A 251 -3.52 13.91 -2.62
N HIS A 252 -2.25 13.75 -2.26
CA HIS A 252 -1.86 12.82 -1.19
C HIS A 252 -2.25 13.34 0.19
N LEU A 253 -2.21 14.65 0.45
CA LEU A 253 -2.69 15.22 1.69
C LEU A 253 -4.23 15.08 1.81
N THR A 254 -4.97 15.34 0.73
CA THR A 254 -6.42 15.08 0.68
C THR A 254 -6.73 13.62 0.98
N ASN A 255 -6.01 12.69 0.35
CA ASN A 255 -6.18 11.25 0.64
C ASN A 255 -5.84 10.89 2.10
N HIS A 256 -4.85 11.54 2.71
CA HIS A 256 -4.52 11.32 4.11
C HIS A 256 -5.67 11.72 5.03
N VAL A 257 -6.26 12.89 4.78
CA VAL A 257 -7.36 13.43 5.60
C VAL A 257 -8.67 12.66 5.38
N LEU A 258 -9.07 12.47 4.11
CA LEU A 258 -10.38 11.89 3.79
C LEU A 258 -10.44 10.38 3.94
N PHE A 259 -9.41 9.64 3.51
CA PHE A 259 -9.53 8.18 3.36
C PHE A 259 -8.74 7.37 4.40
N GLN A 260 -7.97 8.02 5.26
CA GLN A 260 -7.22 7.39 6.37
C GLN A 260 -6.40 6.16 5.94
N ILE A 261 -5.73 6.22 4.79
CA ILE A 261 -5.02 5.09 4.16
C ILE A 261 -3.58 4.88 4.71
N GLY A 262 -3.39 5.12 5.99
CA GLY A 262 -2.15 4.84 6.70
C GLY A 262 -0.94 5.58 6.15
N ILE A 263 0.16 4.85 5.94
CA ILE A 263 1.44 5.40 5.45
C ILE A 263 1.45 5.71 3.95
N PHE A 264 0.45 5.27 3.17
CA PHE A 264 0.47 5.34 1.72
C PHE A 264 0.67 6.75 1.14
N PRO A 265 -0.02 7.81 1.60
CA PRO A 265 0.18 9.17 1.10
C PRO A 265 1.62 9.65 1.28
N TRP A 266 2.20 9.39 2.44
CA TRP A 266 3.58 9.76 2.78
C TRP A 266 4.60 9.00 1.96
N PHE A 267 4.35 7.69 1.76
CA PHE A 267 5.16 6.84 0.91
C PHE A 267 5.16 7.33 -0.55
N MET A 268 4.00 7.67 -1.09
CA MET A 268 3.88 8.17 -2.46
C MET A 268 4.51 9.55 -2.64
N LEU A 269 4.40 10.44 -1.64
CA LEU A 269 5.12 11.72 -1.64
C LEU A 269 6.64 11.50 -1.65
N ALA A 270 7.15 10.58 -0.82
CA ALA A 270 8.57 10.21 -0.83
C ALA A 270 8.99 9.61 -2.18
N ALA A 271 8.17 8.73 -2.77
CA ALA A 271 8.41 8.14 -4.07
C ALA A 271 8.40 9.18 -5.21
N THR A 272 7.60 10.24 -5.10
CA THR A 272 7.55 11.36 -6.05
C THR A 272 8.90 12.08 -6.15
N LEU A 273 9.68 12.11 -5.06
CA LEU A 273 11.03 12.70 -5.06
C LEU A 273 12.01 12.00 -6.01
N ILE A 274 11.81 10.72 -6.30
CA ILE A 274 12.63 9.97 -7.28
C ILE A 274 12.45 10.53 -8.70
N LEU A 275 11.28 11.11 -8.98
CA LEU A 275 10.96 11.74 -10.27
C LEU A 275 11.54 13.14 -10.39
N TRP A 276 11.99 13.74 -9.28
CA TRP A 276 12.57 15.08 -9.23
C TRP A 276 14.03 15.08 -9.70
N PRO A 277 14.53 16.18 -10.31
CA PRO A 277 15.96 16.32 -10.58
C PRO A 277 16.75 16.37 -9.26
N PRO A 278 18.01 15.95 -9.28
CA PRO A 278 18.84 16.02 -8.10
C PRO A 278 18.93 17.48 -7.60
N PHE A 279 18.56 17.71 -6.34
CA PHE A 279 18.91 18.94 -5.65
C PHE A 279 20.31 18.82 -5.07
N PRO A 280 21.10 19.89 -5.02
CA PRO A 280 22.27 19.91 -4.17
C PRO A 280 21.79 19.74 -2.74
N LEU A 281 21.90 18.55 -2.19
CA LEU A 281 21.48 18.25 -0.83
C LEU A 281 22.68 18.29 0.09
N SER A 282 22.68 19.32 0.93
CA SER A 282 23.30 19.17 2.24
C SER A 282 22.38 18.31 3.14
N LEU A 283 22.97 17.59 4.09
CA LEU A 283 22.21 16.87 5.14
C LEU A 283 21.16 17.78 5.79
N VAL A 284 21.47 19.04 5.95
CA VAL A 284 20.59 20.09 6.49
C VAL A 284 19.34 20.32 5.63
N SER A 285 19.50 20.46 4.30
CA SER A 285 18.36 20.66 3.39
C SER A 285 17.44 19.44 3.41
N PHE A 286 18.01 18.27 3.53
CA PHE A 286 17.33 17.00 3.64
C PHE A 286 16.49 16.90 4.94
N VAL A 287 17.11 17.14 6.08
CA VAL A 287 16.44 17.14 7.39
C VAL A 287 15.31 18.17 7.43
N ARG A 288 15.50 19.33 6.82
CA ARG A 288 14.46 20.36 6.70
C ARG A 288 13.25 19.88 5.91
N LEU A 289 13.46 19.28 4.73
CA LEU A 289 12.37 18.78 3.90
C LEU A 289 11.54 17.75 4.66
N TYR A 290 12.20 16.72 5.21
CA TYR A 290 11.49 15.65 5.91
C TYR A 290 10.95 16.10 7.26
N GLY A 291 11.64 16.98 7.97
CA GLY A 291 11.12 17.60 9.19
C GLY A 291 9.88 18.44 8.93
N THR A 292 9.85 19.21 7.83
CA THR A 292 8.67 19.97 7.43
C THR A 292 7.51 19.05 7.06
N LEU A 293 7.77 17.99 6.29
CA LEU A 293 6.74 17.00 5.93
C LEU A 293 6.18 16.29 7.17
N ALA A 294 7.04 15.92 8.12
CA ALA A 294 6.61 15.32 9.39
C ALA A 294 5.77 16.29 10.21
N LEU A 295 6.18 17.55 10.31
CA LEU A 295 5.43 18.59 11.02
C LEU A 295 4.05 18.84 10.38
N VAL A 296 3.99 18.95 9.05
CA VAL A 296 2.73 19.07 8.31
C VAL A 296 1.84 17.85 8.56
N GLY A 297 2.41 16.64 8.55
CA GLY A 297 1.69 15.41 8.89
C GLY A 297 1.08 15.43 10.27
N MET A 298 1.85 15.88 11.26
CA MET A 298 1.36 16.03 12.64
C MET A 298 0.21 17.05 12.74
N LEU A 299 0.32 18.19 12.07
CA LEU A 299 -0.71 19.24 12.06
C LEU A 299 -2.00 18.77 11.37
N LEU A 300 -1.90 17.87 10.39
CA LEU A 300 -3.05 17.30 9.69
C LEU A 300 -3.69 16.10 10.42
N THR A 301 -3.02 15.52 11.41
CA THR A 301 -3.52 14.35 12.14
C THR A 301 -4.87 14.59 12.84
N PRO A 302 -5.11 15.72 13.55
CA PRO A 302 -6.39 16.03 14.14
C PRO A 302 -7.52 16.15 13.12
N LEU A 303 -7.22 16.75 11.94
CA LEU A 303 -8.20 16.88 10.84
C LEU A 303 -8.62 15.51 10.28
N ALA A 304 -7.79 14.48 10.48
CA ALA A 304 -8.13 13.11 10.13
C ALA A 304 -8.94 12.37 11.24
N GLY A 305 -9.41 13.08 12.27
CA GLY A 305 -10.15 12.51 13.40
C GLY A 305 -9.29 11.60 14.29
N ARG A 306 -7.98 11.85 14.37
CA ARG A 306 -7.05 11.09 15.21
C ARG A 306 -6.42 12.01 16.26
N GLU A 307 -6.28 11.51 17.46
CA GLU A 307 -5.49 12.20 18.48
C GLU A 307 -4.02 12.24 18.08
N VAL A 308 -3.40 13.40 18.25
CA VAL A 308 -1.93 13.53 18.07
C VAL A 308 -1.28 12.84 19.25
N PRO A 309 -0.48 11.78 19.04
CA PRO A 309 0.18 11.11 20.16
C PRO A 309 1.05 12.11 20.91
N GLN A 310 0.92 12.17 22.24
CA GLN A 310 1.63 13.16 23.08
C GLN A 310 3.15 13.15 22.87
N TRP A 311 3.74 11.95 22.62
CA TRP A 311 5.18 11.83 22.33
C TRP A 311 5.57 12.53 21.01
N SER A 312 4.66 12.66 20.03
CA SER A 312 4.94 13.33 18.75
C SER A 312 5.11 14.84 18.94
N LEU A 313 4.48 15.42 19.95
CA LEU A 313 4.69 16.83 20.32
C LEU A 313 6.11 17.08 20.81
N ALA A 314 6.77 16.08 21.41
CA ALA A 314 8.17 16.17 21.79
C ALA A 314 9.14 16.25 20.59
N LEU A 315 8.71 15.82 19.41
CA LEU A 315 9.49 15.95 18.17
C LEU A 315 9.50 17.38 17.63
N VAL A 316 8.52 18.20 17.97
CA VAL A 316 8.43 19.60 17.46
C VAL A 316 9.68 20.40 17.78
N PRO A 317 10.17 20.50 19.04
CA PRO A 317 11.39 21.23 19.34
C PRO A 317 12.62 20.59 18.68
N ILE A 318 12.67 19.26 18.53
CA ILE A 318 13.75 18.57 17.83
C ILE A 318 13.75 18.97 16.34
N LEU A 319 12.59 18.95 15.68
CA LEU A 319 12.45 19.34 14.27
C LEU A 319 12.77 20.83 14.06
N ILE A 320 12.35 21.70 14.98
CA ILE A 320 12.71 23.13 14.96
C ILE A 320 14.22 23.29 15.16
N GLY A 321 14.82 22.56 16.12
CA GLY A 321 16.25 22.55 16.34
C GLY A 321 17.03 22.10 15.10
N LEU A 322 16.60 21.01 14.46
CA LEU A 322 17.18 20.52 13.21
C LEU A 322 16.95 21.50 12.05
N TRP A 323 15.83 22.22 12.01
CA TRP A 323 15.55 23.26 11.01
C TRP A 323 16.46 24.48 11.18
N THR A 324 16.81 24.85 12.40
CA THR A 324 17.69 25.97 12.73
C THR A 324 19.18 25.63 12.66
N LEU A 325 19.55 24.35 12.58
CA LEU A 325 20.95 23.89 12.53
C LEU A 325 21.82 24.57 11.46
N ARG A 326 21.25 25.11 10.38
CA ARG A 326 22.00 25.87 9.37
C ARG A 326 22.68 27.12 9.94
N PHE A 327 22.10 27.74 10.98
CA PHE A 327 22.65 28.96 11.55
C PHE A 327 23.79 28.68 12.51
N TRP A 328 23.92 27.42 12.98
CA TRP A 328 24.86 27.01 14.02
C TRP A 328 25.74 25.82 13.63
N ALA A 329 25.48 25.19 12.48
CA ALA A 329 26.21 23.99 12.09
C ALA A 329 27.61 24.34 11.56
N PRO A 330 28.67 23.71 12.09
CA PRO A 330 30.00 23.80 11.50
C PRO A 330 30.02 23.25 10.07
N ASP A 331 30.93 23.80 9.22
CA ASP A 331 31.06 23.41 7.81
C ASP A 331 31.29 21.91 7.57
N TRP A 332 31.78 21.17 8.58
CA TRP A 332 31.93 19.70 8.47
C TRP A 332 30.59 18.91 8.46
N LEU A 333 29.48 19.53 8.90
CA LEU A 333 28.13 18.97 8.74
C LEU A 333 27.52 19.24 7.35
N ALA A 334 28.13 20.10 6.57
CA ALA A 334 27.81 20.32 5.18
C ALA A 334 28.33 19.15 4.30
N PHE A 335 28.02 17.90 4.66
CA PHE A 335 28.22 16.76 3.77
C PHE A 335 27.28 16.91 2.55
N GLY A 336 27.66 17.80 1.64
CA GLY A 336 27.04 17.94 0.34
C GLY A 336 27.57 16.86 -0.59
N VAL A 337 26.69 16.32 -1.43
CA VAL A 337 27.14 15.82 -2.73
C VAL A 337 27.41 17.09 -3.53
N GLU A 338 28.64 17.62 -3.47
CA GLU A 338 29.07 18.71 -4.32
C GLU A 338 28.87 18.26 -5.78
N ASP A 339 28.27 19.16 -6.55
CA ASP A 339 28.13 19.02 -8.00
C ASP A 339 29.53 19.30 -8.60
N ASP A 340 30.47 18.41 -8.32
CA ASP A 340 31.84 18.43 -8.86
C ASP A 340 31.78 18.19 -10.36
N ARG A 341 31.49 19.24 -11.10
CA ARG A 341 31.66 19.23 -12.56
C ARG A 341 33.13 19.25 -12.97
N ASN A 342 34.06 19.45 -12.04
CA ASN A 342 35.46 19.72 -12.39
C ASN A 342 36.53 18.86 -11.71
N ASP A 343 36.24 18.07 -10.68
CA ASP A 343 37.26 17.16 -10.13
C ASP A 343 36.90 15.72 -10.47
N GLY A 344 37.89 14.98 -11.04
CA GLY A 344 37.77 13.61 -11.56
C GLY A 344 36.88 12.66 -10.75
N ALA A 345 35.57 12.93 -10.79
CA ALA A 345 34.52 12.22 -10.09
C ALA A 345 34.74 10.73 -10.30
N LYS A 346 34.92 9.98 -9.21
CA LYS A 346 34.90 8.53 -9.28
C LYS A 346 33.53 8.14 -9.83
N THR A 347 33.49 7.99 -11.17
CA THR A 347 32.32 7.46 -11.84
C THR A 347 32.03 6.11 -11.21
N ALA A 348 30.77 5.86 -10.85
CA ALA A 348 30.35 4.53 -10.39
C ALA A 348 30.93 3.49 -11.34
N ASP A 349 31.45 2.39 -10.80
CA ASP A 349 31.98 1.30 -11.59
C ASP A 349 31.05 1.06 -12.78
N VAL A 350 31.56 1.33 -13.98
CA VAL A 350 30.79 1.13 -15.20
C VAL A 350 30.47 -0.35 -15.23
N ILE A 351 29.19 -0.70 -15.20
CA ILE A 351 28.79 -2.12 -15.25
C ILE A 351 29.48 -2.74 -16.48
N PRO A 352 30.29 -3.80 -16.28
CA PRO A 352 31.02 -4.42 -17.36
C PRO A 352 30.08 -4.78 -18.51
N PRO A 353 30.45 -4.57 -19.77
CA PRO A 353 29.59 -4.87 -20.92
C PRO A 353 28.99 -6.28 -20.88
N LYS A 354 29.72 -7.26 -20.34
CA LYS A 354 29.27 -8.66 -20.18
C LYS A 354 28.10 -8.83 -19.19
N VAL A 355 27.94 -7.93 -18.20
CA VAL A 355 26.88 -7.99 -17.18
C VAL A 355 25.61 -7.23 -17.62
N ARG A 356 25.74 -6.29 -18.58
CA ARG A 356 24.61 -5.48 -19.06
C ARG A 356 23.43 -6.31 -19.58
N PRO A 357 23.64 -7.38 -20.40
CA PRO A 357 22.53 -8.22 -20.86
C PRO A 357 21.76 -8.87 -19.68
N VAL A 358 22.47 -9.34 -18.66
CA VAL A 358 21.84 -9.95 -17.48
C VAL A 358 20.97 -8.95 -16.75
N VAL A 359 21.47 -7.72 -16.53
CA VAL A 359 20.69 -6.65 -15.90
C VAL A 359 19.46 -6.32 -16.75
N LEU A 360 19.60 -6.20 -18.06
CA LEU A 360 18.47 -5.93 -18.97
C LEU A 360 17.44 -7.06 -18.93
N SER A 361 17.87 -8.32 -18.95
CA SER A 361 16.96 -9.47 -18.86
C SER A 361 16.17 -9.46 -17.57
N LEU A 362 16.83 -9.24 -16.42
CA LEU A 362 16.16 -9.15 -15.11
C LEU A 362 15.17 -7.99 -15.06
N LEU A 363 15.55 -6.81 -15.57
CA LEU A 363 14.66 -5.66 -15.67
C LEU A 363 13.45 -5.96 -16.56
N THR A 364 13.66 -6.59 -17.71
CA THR A 364 12.60 -6.95 -18.66
C THR A 364 11.62 -7.95 -18.03
N ILE A 365 12.14 -9.00 -17.39
CA ILE A 365 11.29 -10.00 -16.70
C ILE A 365 10.47 -9.34 -15.59
N TYR A 366 11.13 -8.55 -14.74
CA TYR A 366 10.46 -7.89 -13.63
C TYR A 366 9.38 -6.89 -14.11
N LEU A 367 9.74 -5.97 -15.01
CA LEU A 367 8.82 -4.97 -15.52
C LEU A 367 7.72 -5.61 -16.37
N GLY A 368 8.05 -6.63 -17.17
CA GLY A 368 7.07 -7.42 -17.91
C GLY A 368 6.02 -8.04 -16.97
N TRP A 369 6.46 -8.65 -15.87
CA TRP A 369 5.56 -9.15 -14.83
C TRP A 369 4.67 -8.05 -14.25
N GLN A 370 5.24 -6.90 -13.86
CA GLN A 370 4.51 -5.79 -13.27
C GLN A 370 3.51 -5.15 -14.26
N ILE A 371 3.77 -5.20 -15.55
CA ILE A 371 2.87 -4.71 -16.60
C ILE A 371 1.78 -5.73 -16.91
N LEU A 372 2.08 -7.02 -16.94
CA LEU A 372 1.11 -8.06 -17.33
C LEU A 372 0.18 -8.46 -16.17
N MET A 373 0.71 -8.50 -14.95
CA MET A 373 -0.04 -8.96 -13.78
C MET A 373 -1.35 -8.20 -13.50
N PRO A 374 -1.44 -6.87 -13.69
CA PRO A 374 -2.69 -6.13 -13.53
C PRO A 374 -3.80 -6.54 -14.50
N PHE A 375 -3.48 -7.11 -15.66
CA PHE A 375 -4.51 -7.59 -16.61
C PHE A 375 -5.14 -8.92 -16.21
N ARG A 376 -4.62 -9.58 -15.18
CA ARG A 376 -5.08 -10.89 -14.73
C ARG A 376 -6.60 -10.95 -14.48
N HIS A 377 -7.19 -9.87 -13.96
CA HIS A 377 -8.61 -9.83 -13.66
C HIS A 377 -9.52 -9.94 -14.91
N PHE A 378 -9.03 -9.60 -16.11
CA PHE A 378 -9.77 -9.79 -17.36
C PHE A 378 -9.92 -11.25 -17.78
N ALA A 379 -9.16 -12.16 -17.13
CA ALA A 379 -9.34 -13.59 -17.35
C ALA A 379 -10.62 -14.14 -16.70
N TYR A 380 -11.26 -13.36 -15.79
CA TYR A 380 -12.48 -13.75 -15.10
C TYR A 380 -13.67 -12.94 -15.62
N PRO A 381 -14.78 -13.57 -16.06
CA PRO A 381 -15.95 -12.86 -16.52
C PRO A 381 -16.68 -12.17 -15.37
N GLY A 382 -17.33 -11.04 -15.67
CA GLY A 382 -18.10 -10.27 -14.70
C GLY A 382 -17.36 -9.08 -14.11
N ASP A 383 -17.89 -8.51 -13.04
CA ASP A 383 -17.33 -7.34 -12.38
C ASP A 383 -16.30 -7.75 -11.32
N VAL A 384 -15.04 -7.38 -11.53
CA VAL A 384 -13.95 -7.67 -10.60
C VAL A 384 -14.17 -7.06 -9.21
N SER A 385 -14.94 -5.97 -9.10
CA SER A 385 -15.30 -5.38 -7.79
C SER A 385 -16.31 -6.24 -7.04
N TRP A 386 -17.04 -7.10 -7.75
CA TRP A 386 -18.00 -8.02 -7.19
C TRP A 386 -17.36 -9.35 -6.77
N HIS A 387 -16.80 -10.10 -7.72
CA HIS A 387 -16.28 -11.45 -7.46
C HIS A 387 -14.85 -11.46 -6.90
N GLU A 388 -14.09 -10.38 -7.04
CA GLU A 388 -12.70 -10.17 -6.57
C GLU A 388 -11.64 -11.14 -7.14
N GLN A 389 -12.00 -12.02 -8.06
CA GLN A 389 -11.04 -12.88 -8.74
C GLN A 389 -10.08 -12.02 -9.59
N GLY A 390 -8.78 -12.26 -9.42
CA GLY A 390 -7.76 -11.45 -10.08
C GLY A 390 -7.57 -10.02 -9.54
N HIS A 391 -8.31 -9.60 -8.50
CA HIS A 391 -8.25 -8.27 -7.92
C HIS A 391 -6.89 -7.95 -7.27
N LYS A 392 -6.30 -8.89 -6.52
CA LYS A 392 -4.99 -8.69 -5.89
C LYS A 392 -3.91 -8.47 -6.97
N TRP A 393 -2.90 -7.66 -6.68
CA TRP A 393 -1.78 -7.30 -7.57
C TRP A 393 -2.17 -6.45 -8.80
N SER A 394 -3.45 -6.03 -8.93
CA SER A 394 -3.99 -5.33 -10.10
C SER A 394 -4.19 -3.82 -9.89
N TRP A 395 -3.69 -3.29 -8.78
CA TRP A 395 -3.72 -1.86 -8.42
C TRP A 395 -5.14 -1.26 -8.32
N HIS A 396 -6.13 -2.09 -8.01
CA HIS A 396 -7.51 -1.66 -7.76
C HIS A 396 -7.59 -1.00 -6.36
N MET A 397 -7.45 0.32 -6.30
CA MET A 397 -7.35 1.07 -5.05
C MET A 397 -8.55 2.01 -4.86
N LYS A 398 -9.29 1.84 -3.74
CA LYS A 398 -10.42 2.72 -3.38
C LYS A 398 -11.44 2.89 -4.53
N LEU A 399 -11.82 1.78 -5.18
CA LEU A 399 -12.71 1.80 -6.34
C LEU A 399 -14.16 1.49 -5.99
N ARG A 400 -14.41 0.95 -4.81
CA ARG A 400 -15.72 0.43 -4.43
C ARG A 400 -15.99 0.59 -2.93
N VAL A 401 -17.26 0.60 -2.63
CA VAL A 401 -17.82 0.40 -1.29
C VAL A 401 -18.60 -0.90 -1.33
N LYS A 402 -18.18 -1.91 -0.58
CA LYS A 402 -18.80 -3.23 -0.51
C LYS A 402 -19.08 -3.55 0.95
N ASN A 403 -20.35 -3.61 1.29
CA ASN A 403 -20.82 -3.77 2.67
C ASN A 403 -21.56 -5.08 2.82
N PRO A 404 -21.28 -5.87 3.90
CA PRO A 404 -22.09 -7.02 4.24
C PRO A 404 -23.49 -6.56 4.66
N ALA A 405 -24.52 -7.30 4.25
CA ALA A 405 -25.89 -7.12 4.69
C ALA A 405 -26.32 -8.30 5.57
N GLU A 406 -26.01 -9.50 5.15
CA GLU A 406 -26.26 -10.74 5.89
C GLU A 406 -25.13 -11.74 5.59
N ALA A 407 -24.70 -12.49 6.60
CA ALA A 407 -23.80 -13.60 6.38
C ALA A 407 -24.03 -14.69 7.44
N SER A 408 -24.36 -15.89 6.98
CA SER A 408 -24.58 -17.07 7.82
C SER A 408 -23.94 -18.28 7.16
N PHE A 409 -23.27 -19.10 7.96
CA PHE A 409 -22.73 -20.39 7.54
C PHE A 409 -23.49 -21.52 8.23
N PHE A 410 -23.78 -22.56 7.48
CA PHE A 410 -24.47 -23.75 7.94
C PHE A 410 -23.59 -24.97 7.71
N VAL A 411 -23.42 -25.77 8.76
CA VAL A 411 -22.75 -27.05 8.69
C VAL A 411 -23.82 -28.12 8.76
N LEU A 412 -23.88 -29.01 7.77
CA LEU A 412 -24.87 -30.07 7.65
C LEU A 412 -24.19 -31.43 7.77
N ASP A 413 -24.92 -32.38 8.38
CA ASP A 413 -24.50 -33.79 8.44
C ASP A 413 -24.82 -34.54 7.14
N GLY A 414 -24.53 -35.87 7.12
CA GLY A 414 -24.81 -36.72 5.97
C GLY A 414 -26.29 -36.87 5.63
N ASP A 415 -27.19 -36.59 6.56
CA ASP A 415 -28.65 -36.63 6.38
C ASP A 415 -29.21 -35.26 5.96
N GLY A 416 -28.35 -34.24 5.81
CA GLY A 416 -28.69 -32.85 5.44
C GLY A 416 -29.28 -32.05 6.60
N ARG A 417 -29.13 -32.49 7.84
CA ARG A 417 -29.57 -31.73 9.01
C ARG A 417 -28.52 -30.72 9.42
N THR A 418 -28.94 -29.50 9.75
CA THR A 418 -28.04 -28.48 10.27
C THR A 418 -27.53 -28.87 11.65
N ILE A 419 -26.24 -29.04 11.78
CA ILE A 419 -25.54 -29.41 13.02
C ILE A 419 -24.64 -28.28 13.53
N GLY A 420 -24.42 -27.22 12.73
CA GLY A 420 -23.69 -26.01 13.11
C GLY A 420 -24.21 -24.80 12.39
N MET A 421 -24.22 -23.65 13.07
CA MET A 421 -24.65 -22.35 12.50
C MET A 421 -23.85 -21.21 13.10
N TYR A 422 -23.28 -20.38 12.22
CA TYR A 422 -22.46 -19.23 12.58
C TYR A 422 -22.96 -18.00 11.82
N GLN A 423 -23.24 -16.90 12.51
CA GLN A 423 -23.77 -15.67 11.92
C GLN A 423 -22.84 -14.51 12.14
N LEU A 424 -22.78 -13.62 11.13
CA LEU A 424 -22.12 -12.34 11.28
C LEU A 424 -22.99 -11.44 12.19
N ALA A 425 -22.39 -10.98 13.28
CA ALA A 425 -22.95 -10.02 14.20
C ALA A 425 -22.04 -8.78 14.28
N MET A 426 -22.51 -7.71 14.87
CA MET A 426 -21.77 -6.48 15.10
C MET A 426 -22.02 -5.98 16.51
N ASP A 427 -20.96 -5.58 17.20
CA ASP A 427 -20.98 -4.91 18.49
C ASP A 427 -20.14 -3.61 18.45
N ASP A 428 -19.90 -3.01 19.62
CA ASP A 428 -19.10 -1.79 19.75
C ASP A 428 -17.63 -1.97 19.31
N TYR A 429 -17.13 -3.21 19.26
CA TYR A 429 -15.79 -3.56 18.83
C TYR A 429 -15.69 -3.90 17.34
N GLY A 430 -16.83 -4.07 16.65
CA GLY A 430 -16.93 -4.33 15.22
C GLY A 430 -17.63 -5.64 14.86
N PHE A 431 -17.33 -6.18 13.67
CA PHE A 431 -17.94 -7.41 13.18
C PHE A 431 -17.29 -8.64 13.79
N PHE A 432 -18.10 -9.62 14.17
CA PHE A 432 -17.64 -10.93 14.64
C PHE A 432 -18.59 -12.03 14.19
N PHE A 433 -18.11 -13.29 14.17
CA PHE A 433 -18.98 -14.44 13.96
C PHE A 433 -19.46 -14.96 15.30
N SER A 434 -20.78 -14.92 15.50
CA SER A 434 -21.44 -15.48 16.66
C SER A 434 -21.89 -16.91 16.35
N PRO A 435 -21.51 -17.89 17.16
CA PRO A 435 -22.06 -19.21 17.03
C PRO A 435 -23.52 -19.23 17.54
N VAL A 436 -24.44 -19.63 16.68
CA VAL A 436 -25.85 -19.90 17.01
C VAL A 436 -26.00 -21.37 17.43
N MET A 437 -25.31 -22.26 16.75
CA MET A 437 -25.19 -23.67 17.05
C MET A 437 -23.73 -24.09 16.85
N ASP A 438 -23.06 -24.53 17.89
CA ASP A 438 -21.62 -24.86 17.88
C ASP A 438 -21.28 -26.06 18.75
N PRO A 439 -21.61 -27.28 18.32
CA PRO A 439 -21.37 -28.48 19.09
C PRO A 439 -19.88 -28.85 19.22
N VAL A 440 -19.01 -28.24 18.37
CA VAL A 440 -17.57 -28.56 18.35
C VAL A 440 -16.70 -27.46 18.96
N GLY A 441 -17.31 -26.33 19.40
CA GLY A 441 -16.62 -25.28 20.11
C GLY A 441 -15.70 -24.41 19.22
N VAL A 442 -16.14 -24.08 18.01
CA VAL A 442 -15.40 -23.16 17.10
C VAL A 442 -15.31 -21.75 17.67
N GLY A 443 -16.39 -21.29 18.34
CA GLY A 443 -16.44 -19.95 18.92
C GLY A 443 -16.38 -18.82 17.88
N SER A 444 -15.59 -17.78 18.16
CA SER A 444 -15.35 -16.63 17.27
C SER A 444 -13.88 -16.62 16.79
N PRO A 445 -13.55 -17.38 15.72
CA PRO A 445 -12.18 -17.65 15.33
C PRO A 445 -11.48 -16.51 14.58
N LEU A 446 -12.20 -15.41 14.29
CA LEU A 446 -11.75 -14.30 13.47
C LEU A 446 -11.65 -13.00 14.25
N SER A 447 -10.65 -12.19 13.92
CA SER A 447 -10.66 -10.78 14.36
C SER A 447 -11.77 -9.99 13.67
N PRO A 448 -12.23 -8.85 14.23
CA PRO A 448 -13.30 -8.03 13.63
C PRO A 448 -12.99 -7.61 12.18
N ARG A 449 -11.73 -7.32 11.90
CA ARG A 449 -11.29 -6.96 10.56
C ARG A 449 -11.36 -8.12 9.57
N GLN A 450 -10.95 -9.32 10.01
CA GLN A 450 -11.07 -10.53 9.20
C GLN A 450 -12.53 -10.86 8.93
N ALA A 451 -13.39 -10.84 9.95
CA ALA A 451 -14.82 -11.15 9.83
C ALA A 451 -15.49 -10.25 8.77
N ARG A 452 -15.31 -8.92 8.88
CA ARG A 452 -15.85 -7.97 7.88
C ARG A 452 -15.30 -8.21 6.48
N THR A 453 -13.99 -8.50 6.36
CA THR A 453 -13.35 -8.65 5.06
C THR A 453 -13.76 -9.97 4.40
N MET A 454 -13.83 -11.04 5.19
CA MET A 454 -14.13 -12.40 4.73
C MET A 454 -15.48 -12.46 4.01
N VAL A 455 -16.54 -11.92 4.58
CA VAL A 455 -17.89 -11.99 3.99
C VAL A 455 -18.03 -11.19 2.69
N THR A 456 -17.08 -10.35 2.34
CA THR A 456 -17.09 -9.60 1.09
C THR A 456 -16.21 -10.21 0.00
N ARG A 457 -15.46 -11.28 0.30
CA ARG A 457 -14.47 -11.88 -0.62
C ARG A 457 -14.68 -13.39 -0.76
N PRO A 458 -15.14 -13.87 -1.91
CA PRO A 458 -15.45 -15.28 -2.14
C PRO A 458 -14.31 -16.25 -1.75
N GLU A 459 -13.07 -15.90 -2.06
CA GLU A 459 -11.89 -16.71 -1.71
C GLU A 459 -11.73 -16.92 -0.19
N LEU A 460 -12.02 -15.89 0.62
CA LEU A 460 -11.95 -15.99 2.07
C LEU A 460 -13.16 -16.74 2.63
N ILE A 461 -14.34 -16.59 2.01
CA ILE A 461 -15.54 -17.36 2.34
C ILE A 461 -15.26 -18.85 2.20
N LEU A 462 -14.61 -19.24 1.10
CA LEU A 462 -14.24 -20.63 0.86
C LEU A 462 -13.25 -21.16 1.91
N GLN A 463 -12.22 -20.40 2.24
CA GLN A 463 -11.26 -20.80 3.27
C GLN A 463 -11.91 -20.95 4.65
N PHE A 464 -12.88 -20.09 4.98
CA PHE A 464 -13.62 -20.20 6.22
C PHE A 464 -14.53 -21.45 6.22
N ALA A 465 -15.19 -21.76 5.12
CA ALA A 465 -15.98 -22.98 4.97
C ALA A 465 -15.11 -24.25 5.12
N HIS A 466 -13.91 -24.25 4.54
CA HIS A 466 -12.94 -25.35 4.72
C HIS A 466 -12.47 -25.46 6.16
N PHE A 467 -12.23 -24.35 6.84
CA PHE A 467 -11.89 -24.34 8.27
C PHE A 467 -13.02 -24.98 9.11
N LEU A 468 -14.28 -24.63 8.86
CA LEU A 468 -15.42 -25.25 9.54
C LEU A 468 -15.48 -26.74 9.25
N ARG A 469 -15.41 -27.17 7.99
CA ARG A 469 -15.34 -28.60 7.59
C ARG A 469 -14.28 -29.35 8.38
N ASP A 470 -13.07 -28.79 8.44
CA ASP A 470 -11.94 -29.46 9.08
C ASP A 470 -12.13 -29.57 10.60
N LYS A 471 -12.67 -28.53 11.25
CA LYS A 471 -13.04 -28.58 12.68
C LYS A 471 -14.05 -29.70 13.02
N TYR A 472 -15.10 -29.81 12.20
CA TYR A 472 -16.11 -30.86 12.41
C TYR A 472 -15.55 -32.24 12.12
N ARG A 473 -14.71 -32.39 11.11
CA ARG A 473 -14.02 -33.65 10.80
C ARG A 473 -13.09 -34.08 11.93
N ASP A 474 -12.32 -33.14 12.49
CA ASP A 474 -11.40 -33.41 13.61
C ASP A 474 -12.17 -33.81 14.87
N ALA A 475 -13.42 -33.37 15.03
CA ALA A 475 -14.35 -33.80 16.06
C ALA A 475 -15.04 -35.17 15.77
N GLY A 476 -14.67 -35.85 14.68
CA GLY A 476 -15.19 -37.16 14.29
C GLY A 476 -16.53 -37.15 13.56
N ILE A 477 -17.01 -35.98 13.10
CA ILE A 477 -18.30 -35.82 12.40
C ILE A 477 -18.05 -35.86 10.88
N GLN A 478 -18.56 -36.89 10.20
CA GLN A 478 -18.44 -37.06 8.73
C GLN A 478 -19.63 -37.84 8.16
N PRO A 479 -20.04 -37.58 6.86
CA PRO A 479 -19.61 -36.50 6.00
C PRO A 479 -20.15 -35.15 6.47
N VAL A 480 -19.48 -34.04 6.08
CA VAL A 480 -19.88 -32.66 6.40
C VAL A 480 -20.06 -31.87 5.11
N LYS A 481 -21.23 -31.28 4.94
CA LYS A 481 -21.49 -30.27 3.92
C LYS A 481 -21.47 -28.89 4.59
N VAL A 482 -20.88 -27.88 3.93
CA VAL A 482 -20.89 -26.47 4.40
C VAL A 482 -21.52 -25.61 3.34
N THR A 483 -22.61 -24.93 3.71
CA THR A 483 -23.26 -23.93 2.85
C THR A 483 -23.22 -22.56 3.51
N ALA A 484 -23.42 -21.51 2.74
CA ALA A 484 -23.44 -20.16 3.31
C ALA A 484 -24.44 -19.25 2.59
N ASN A 485 -25.23 -18.53 3.37
CA ASN A 485 -26.08 -17.45 2.89
C ASN A 485 -25.35 -16.12 3.11
N ILE A 486 -24.82 -15.51 2.04
CA ILE A 486 -24.04 -14.28 2.13
C ILE A 486 -24.60 -13.25 1.15
N GLN A 487 -25.14 -12.18 1.69
CA GLN A 487 -25.67 -11.04 0.94
C GLN A 487 -24.79 -9.83 1.16
N VAL A 488 -24.42 -9.17 0.07
CA VAL A 488 -23.61 -7.95 0.09
C VAL A 488 -24.18 -6.89 -0.83
N SER A 489 -23.99 -5.63 -0.45
CA SER A 489 -24.26 -4.47 -1.26
C SER A 489 -22.97 -3.97 -1.91
N LEU A 490 -22.98 -3.73 -3.22
CA LEU A 490 -21.86 -3.12 -3.95
C LEU A 490 -22.26 -1.74 -4.45
N ASN A 491 -21.52 -0.71 -4.02
CA ASN A 491 -21.70 0.67 -4.49
C ASN A 491 -23.14 1.17 -4.36
N GLY A 492 -23.79 0.90 -3.22
CA GLY A 492 -25.16 1.35 -2.92
C GLY A 492 -26.27 0.58 -3.63
N ARG A 493 -25.97 -0.53 -4.32
CA ARG A 493 -26.99 -1.45 -4.86
C ARG A 493 -27.74 -2.15 -3.73
N PRO A 494 -28.97 -2.57 -3.94
CA PRO A 494 -29.64 -3.50 -3.01
C PRO A 494 -28.75 -4.71 -2.72
N PRO A 495 -28.78 -5.26 -1.51
CA PRO A 495 -28.06 -6.48 -1.19
C PRO A 495 -28.45 -7.65 -2.11
N GLN A 496 -27.48 -8.44 -2.53
CA GLN A 496 -27.65 -9.64 -3.34
C GLN A 496 -26.78 -10.76 -2.83
N HIS A 497 -27.16 -12.01 -3.13
CA HIS A 497 -26.32 -13.16 -2.87
C HIS A 497 -24.99 -13.05 -3.64
N LEU A 498 -23.89 -13.08 -2.91
CA LEU A 498 -22.55 -13.10 -3.49
C LEU A 498 -22.17 -14.48 -3.99
N ILE A 499 -22.66 -15.50 -3.30
CA ILE A 499 -22.39 -16.91 -3.57
C ILE A 499 -23.72 -17.67 -3.63
N ASP A 500 -23.70 -18.81 -4.30
CA ASP A 500 -24.85 -19.73 -4.35
C ASP A 500 -25.10 -20.36 -2.96
N PRO A 501 -26.26 -20.11 -2.32
CA PRO A 501 -26.57 -20.65 -1.00
C PRO A 501 -26.66 -22.19 -0.96
N GLU A 502 -26.89 -22.84 -2.10
CA GLU A 502 -27.01 -24.29 -2.23
C GLU A 502 -25.66 -24.97 -2.47
N ALA A 503 -24.63 -24.20 -2.84
CA ALA A 503 -23.31 -24.73 -3.13
C ALA A 503 -22.67 -25.37 -1.88
N ASP A 504 -22.13 -26.58 -2.07
CA ASP A 504 -21.33 -27.22 -1.04
C ASP A 504 -19.89 -26.67 -1.06
N LEU A 505 -19.62 -25.75 -0.16
CA LEU A 505 -18.32 -25.13 -0.03
C LEU A 505 -17.28 -26.05 0.63
N ALA A 506 -17.71 -27.14 1.27
CA ALA A 506 -16.77 -28.09 1.88
C ALA A 506 -15.91 -28.83 0.84
N VAL A 507 -16.43 -28.99 -0.38
CA VAL A 507 -15.76 -29.70 -1.49
C VAL A 507 -15.38 -28.76 -2.64
N ALA A 508 -15.82 -27.49 -2.60
CA ALA A 508 -15.47 -26.52 -3.60
C ALA A 508 -13.97 -26.17 -3.52
N ASP A 509 -13.35 -25.95 -4.67
CA ASP A 509 -11.94 -25.56 -4.76
C ASP A 509 -11.77 -24.07 -5.05
N SER A 510 -10.64 -23.51 -4.61
CA SER A 510 -10.15 -22.20 -5.01
C SER A 510 -9.60 -22.29 -6.44
N GLN A 511 -10.48 -22.21 -7.44
CA GLN A 511 -10.06 -22.36 -8.83
C GLN A 511 -9.45 -21.07 -9.35
N LEU A 512 -8.18 -21.13 -9.75
CA LEU A 512 -7.56 -20.07 -10.54
C LEU A 512 -8.17 -20.00 -11.95
N TRP A 513 -8.59 -21.15 -12.49
CA TRP A 513 -9.22 -21.30 -13.79
C TRP A 513 -9.89 -22.70 -13.92
N PRO A 514 -11.14 -22.84 -14.40
CA PRO A 514 -12.08 -21.78 -14.79
C PRO A 514 -12.62 -20.96 -13.59
N PRO A 515 -13.37 -19.86 -13.85
CA PRO A 515 -13.99 -19.09 -12.76
C PRO A 515 -14.89 -19.96 -11.88
N ALA A 516 -14.92 -19.69 -10.58
CA ALA A 516 -15.70 -20.46 -9.63
C ALA A 516 -17.21 -20.29 -9.91
N HIS A 517 -17.89 -21.39 -10.25
CA HIS A 517 -19.31 -21.41 -10.61
C HIS A 517 -20.26 -21.11 -9.42
N TRP A 518 -19.77 -21.27 -8.20
CA TRP A 518 -20.53 -20.98 -6.98
C TRP A 518 -20.57 -19.47 -6.62
N ILE A 519 -19.84 -18.62 -7.34
CA ILE A 519 -19.92 -17.16 -7.21
C ILE A 519 -21.00 -16.67 -8.17
N LEU A 520 -22.05 -16.03 -7.61
CA LEU A 520 -23.17 -15.54 -8.40
C LEU A 520 -22.83 -14.23 -9.12
N PRO A 521 -23.40 -13.99 -10.31
CA PRO A 521 -23.19 -12.74 -11.03
C PRO A 521 -23.86 -11.56 -10.33
N LEU A 522 -23.38 -10.35 -10.63
CA LEU A 522 -23.98 -9.10 -10.17
C LEU A 522 -25.12 -8.69 -11.11
N ASP A 523 -26.38 -8.81 -10.68
CA ASP A 523 -27.57 -8.57 -11.50
C ASP A 523 -28.24 -7.21 -11.24
N ALA A 524 -27.95 -6.57 -10.10
CA ALA A 524 -28.62 -5.31 -9.76
C ALA A 524 -28.14 -4.13 -10.61
N LEU A 525 -29.09 -3.29 -11.01
CA LEU A 525 -28.83 -2.07 -11.75
C LEU A 525 -27.91 -1.13 -10.95
N ARG A 526 -27.09 -0.39 -11.69
CA ARG A 526 -26.20 0.62 -11.09
C ARG A 526 -27.04 1.77 -10.52
N PRO A 527 -26.82 2.17 -9.25
CA PRO A 527 -27.44 3.36 -8.71
C PRO A 527 -26.87 4.63 -9.34
N GLU A 528 -27.65 5.70 -9.30
CA GLU A 528 -27.24 7.03 -9.75
C GLU A 528 -26.86 7.91 -8.55
N VAL A 529 -25.92 8.84 -8.78
CA VAL A 529 -25.59 9.88 -7.81
C VAL A 529 -26.81 10.80 -7.63
N LYS A 530 -27.19 11.03 -6.39
CA LYS A 530 -28.31 11.90 -6.02
C LYS A 530 -27.86 12.92 -4.98
N ARG A 531 -28.53 14.07 -4.95
CA ARG A 531 -28.36 15.01 -3.87
C ARG A 531 -28.85 14.40 -2.57
N ILE A 532 -28.01 14.38 -1.55
CA ILE A 532 -28.30 13.81 -0.22
C ILE A 532 -28.19 14.93 0.81
N ASP A 533 -29.22 15.09 1.61
CA ASP A 533 -29.20 16.00 2.74
C ASP A 533 -28.46 15.36 3.90
N VAL A 534 -27.24 15.82 4.12
CA VAL A 534 -26.32 15.27 5.12
C VAL A 534 -26.83 15.51 6.55
N SER A 535 -27.64 16.56 6.78
CA SER A 535 -28.21 16.83 8.12
C SER A 535 -29.09 15.70 8.64
N LYS A 536 -29.68 14.92 7.73
CA LYS A 536 -30.51 13.75 8.06
C LYS A 536 -29.71 12.48 8.38
N LEU A 537 -28.40 12.48 8.08
CA LEU A 537 -27.50 11.36 8.33
C LEU A 537 -26.71 11.53 9.63
N MET A 538 -26.60 12.77 10.13
CA MET A 538 -25.92 13.01 11.40
C MET A 538 -26.87 12.68 12.56
N PRO A 539 -26.35 12.06 13.65
CA PRO A 539 -27.13 11.94 14.87
C PRO A 539 -27.61 13.34 15.26
N GLN A 540 -28.94 13.50 15.46
CA GLN A 540 -29.46 14.73 16.06
C GLN A 540 -28.82 14.82 17.44
N THR A 541 -28.02 15.85 17.69
CA THR A 541 -27.66 16.22 19.06
C THR A 541 -28.98 16.38 19.79
N VAL A 542 -29.23 15.48 20.73
CA VAL A 542 -30.34 15.66 21.67
C VAL A 542 -30.01 16.96 22.40
N GLU A 543 -30.71 18.05 22.04
CA GLU A 543 -30.75 19.24 22.86
C GLU A 543 -31.30 18.76 24.22
N THR A 544 -30.40 18.60 25.16
CA THR A 544 -30.81 18.45 26.55
C THR A 544 -31.43 19.80 26.92
N ASP A 545 -32.79 19.84 27.02
CA ASP A 545 -33.52 20.91 27.64
C ASP A 545 -33.02 21.07 29.08
N GLU A 546 -31.97 21.83 29.28
CA GLU A 546 -31.48 22.29 30.59
C GLU A 546 -32.29 23.51 31.10
N ASP A 547 -33.39 23.91 30.45
CA ASP A 547 -34.21 25.07 30.84
C ASP A 547 -35.54 24.69 31.54
N SER A 548 -35.59 23.59 32.27
CA SER A 548 -36.77 23.31 33.10
C SER A 548 -36.41 22.96 34.55
N ALA A 549 -35.68 23.89 35.21
CA ALA A 549 -35.60 23.91 36.69
C ALA A 549 -35.31 25.34 37.16
N GLU A 550 -36.34 26.20 37.19
CA GLU A 550 -36.50 27.24 38.18
C GLU A 550 -37.64 26.88 39.12
#